data_aaefab324be72f60cd1ad3c7c1986eb5
#
_entry.id   aaefab324be72f60cd1ad3c7c1986eb5
#
_cell.length_a   1.000
_cell.length_b   1.000
_cell.length_c   1.000
_cell.angle_alpha   90.00
_cell.angle_beta   90.00
_cell.angle_gamma   90.00
#
_symmetry.space_group_name_H-M   'P 1'
#
loop_
_entity.id
_entity.type
_entity.pdbx_description
1 polymer ?
#
loop_
_entity_poly.entity_id
_entity_poly.type
_entity_poly.pdbx_seq_one_letter_code
_entity_poly.pdbx_strand_id
1 'polypeptide(L)'
;MQSSGSSPFGGQSNWLQLAGIGFVLVLILISQAIFIVPAGTVAVVTTLGKVTGTPRLPGPNFKTPLVQATSLFDVRTQVRPEQFSTLTKDLQVIQATATVKYAMKPEEAGRVYETIATDDQQIYPRVIQPSLLKALKSVFSQYELITIATDRKSVV
;
A
#
# COMPACT_ATOMS: atom_id res chain seq x y z
N MET A 1 -0.01 -53.57 -59.18
CA MET A 1 -0.05 -53.82 -57.74
C MET A 1 0.85 -52.77 -57.03
N GLN A 2 0.26 -51.67 -56.52
CA GLN A 2 0.95 -50.64 -55.72
C GLN A 2 0.43 -50.76 -54.31
N SER A 3 1.29 -51.12 -53.38
CA SER A 3 1.01 -51.12 -51.94
C SER A 3 1.31 -49.72 -51.36
N SER A 4 0.26 -48.98 -50.99
CA SER A 4 0.35 -47.73 -50.27
C SER A 4 0.73 -48.05 -48.79
N GLY A 5 1.96 -47.77 -48.41
CA GLY A 5 2.40 -47.79 -47.02
C GLY A 5 1.93 -46.53 -46.31
N SER A 6 0.92 -46.65 -45.47
CA SER A 6 0.50 -45.62 -44.52
C SER A 6 1.52 -45.55 -43.37
N SER A 7 2.23 -44.47 -43.26
CA SER A 7 3.15 -44.18 -42.13
C SER A 7 2.36 -43.83 -40.87
N PRO A 8 2.57 -44.54 -39.72
CA PRO A 8 1.83 -44.29 -38.47
C PRO A 8 2.50 -43.30 -37.52
N PHE A 9 3.25 -42.32 -38.02
CA PHE A 9 4.05 -41.43 -37.14
C PHE A 9 3.53 -39.99 -37.00
N GLY A 10 2.22 -39.75 -37.21
CA GLY A 10 1.67 -38.39 -37.07
C GLY A 10 1.23 -37.93 -35.68
N GLY A 11 1.22 -38.81 -34.68
CA GLY A 11 0.59 -38.46 -33.39
C GLY A 11 1.51 -38.10 -32.23
N GLN A 12 2.81 -38.44 -32.32
CA GLN A 12 3.75 -38.25 -31.20
C GLN A 12 4.34 -36.84 -31.10
N SER A 13 4.46 -36.10 -32.20
CA SER A 13 5.06 -34.76 -32.19
C SER A 13 4.18 -33.72 -31.49
N ASN A 14 2.86 -33.82 -31.64
CA ASN A 14 1.93 -32.83 -31.08
C ASN A 14 1.84 -32.96 -29.55
N TRP A 15 1.92 -34.17 -29.01
CA TRP A 15 1.92 -34.41 -27.56
C TRP A 15 3.18 -33.87 -26.88
N LEU A 16 4.35 -34.06 -27.46
CA LEU A 16 5.61 -33.50 -26.97
C LEU A 16 5.62 -31.98 -27.03
N GLN A 17 5.06 -31.38 -28.07
CA GLN A 17 4.89 -29.92 -28.15
C GLN A 17 3.93 -29.40 -27.09
N LEU A 18 2.79 -30.04 -26.88
CA LEU A 18 1.83 -29.69 -25.81
C LEU A 18 2.43 -29.86 -24.41
N ALA A 19 3.19 -30.93 -24.19
CA ALA A 19 3.91 -31.13 -22.93
C ALA A 19 4.99 -30.07 -22.70
N GLY A 20 5.72 -29.66 -23.74
CA GLY A 20 6.68 -28.56 -23.68
C GLY A 20 6.03 -27.22 -23.34
N ILE A 21 4.93 -26.88 -23.98
CA ILE A 21 4.16 -25.67 -23.69
C ILE A 21 3.61 -25.70 -22.25
N GLY A 22 3.06 -26.83 -21.82
CA GLY A 22 2.58 -27.00 -20.44
C GLY A 22 3.69 -26.82 -19.40
N PHE A 23 4.87 -27.38 -19.67
CA PHE A 23 6.02 -27.21 -18.78
C PHE A 23 6.48 -25.74 -18.65
N VAL A 24 6.54 -25.02 -19.78
CA VAL A 24 6.89 -23.60 -19.79
C VAL A 24 5.86 -22.78 -19.01
N LEU A 25 4.56 -23.06 -19.18
CA LEU A 25 3.50 -22.38 -18.42
C LEU A 25 3.64 -22.62 -16.92
N VAL A 26 3.96 -23.83 -16.49
CA VAL A 26 4.19 -24.16 -15.07
C VAL A 26 5.40 -23.40 -14.52
N LEU A 27 6.50 -23.30 -15.28
CA LEU A 27 7.67 -22.54 -14.87
C LEU A 27 7.36 -21.04 -14.73
N ILE A 28 6.56 -20.46 -15.63
CA ILE A 28 6.10 -19.07 -15.52
C ILE A 28 5.25 -18.86 -14.26
N LEU A 29 4.34 -19.78 -13.94
CA LEU A 29 3.50 -19.70 -12.76
C LEU A 29 4.34 -19.79 -11.46
N ILE A 30 5.32 -20.69 -11.41
CA ILE A 30 6.22 -20.82 -10.26
C ILE A 30 7.05 -19.55 -10.08
N SER A 31 7.54 -18.97 -11.18
CA SER A 31 8.31 -17.71 -11.15
C SER A 31 7.51 -16.54 -10.57
N GLN A 32 6.19 -16.51 -10.77
CA GLN A 32 5.31 -15.46 -10.22
C GLN A 32 4.85 -15.72 -8.78
N ALA A 33 5.13 -16.90 -8.23
CA ALA A 33 4.75 -17.26 -6.87
C ALA A 33 5.64 -16.58 -5.81
N ILE A 34 6.84 -16.16 -6.18
CA ILE A 34 7.80 -15.53 -5.27
C ILE A 34 7.78 -14.01 -5.46
N PHE A 35 7.69 -13.27 -4.36
CA PHE A 35 7.84 -11.82 -4.38
C PHE A 35 8.66 -11.34 -3.19
N ILE A 36 9.34 -10.22 -3.35
CA ILE A 36 10.20 -9.65 -2.31
C ILE A 36 9.53 -8.39 -1.75
N VAL A 37 9.41 -8.35 -0.43
CA VAL A 37 8.94 -7.17 0.31
C VAL A 37 10.16 -6.35 0.72
N PRO A 38 10.27 -5.09 0.28
CA PRO A 38 11.39 -4.22 0.64
C PRO A 38 11.45 -3.93 2.14
N ALA A 39 12.65 -3.63 2.65
CA ALA A 39 12.84 -3.21 4.03
C ALA A 39 12.11 -1.89 4.31
N GLY A 40 11.41 -1.82 5.45
CA GLY A 40 10.61 -0.64 5.84
C GLY A 40 9.22 -0.61 5.22
N THR A 41 8.81 -1.67 4.52
CA THR A 41 7.44 -1.86 4.05
C THR A 41 6.86 -3.18 4.55
N VAL A 42 5.54 -3.29 4.52
CA VAL A 42 4.82 -4.56 4.72
C VAL A 42 3.90 -4.79 3.54
N ALA A 43 3.68 -6.06 3.20
CA ALA A 43 2.79 -6.44 2.13
C ALA A 43 1.48 -6.99 2.68
N VAL A 44 0.37 -6.39 2.27
CA VAL A 44 -0.97 -6.95 2.48
C VAL A 44 -1.30 -7.85 1.30
N VAL A 45 -1.58 -9.11 1.58
CA VAL A 45 -1.97 -10.09 0.58
C VAL A 45 -3.48 -10.19 0.52
N THR A 46 -4.03 -10.02 -0.66
CA THR A 46 -5.47 -10.20 -0.91
C THR A 46 -5.71 -11.38 -1.82
N THR A 47 -6.72 -12.16 -1.50
CA THR A 47 -7.20 -13.28 -2.32
C THR A 47 -8.55 -12.89 -2.89
N LEU A 48 -8.62 -12.70 -4.22
CA LEU A 48 -9.84 -12.26 -4.91
C LEU A 48 -10.48 -11.01 -4.27
N GLY A 49 -9.62 -10.05 -3.85
CA GLY A 49 -10.05 -8.78 -3.24
C GLY A 49 -10.24 -8.80 -1.73
N LYS A 50 -10.22 -9.95 -1.07
CA LYS A 50 -10.33 -10.07 0.40
C LYS A 50 -8.95 -10.20 1.03
N VAL A 51 -8.68 -9.42 2.09
CA VAL A 51 -7.44 -9.55 2.87
C VAL A 51 -7.33 -10.95 3.47
N THR A 52 -6.20 -11.59 3.28
CA THR A 52 -5.97 -12.97 3.73
C THR A 52 -4.71 -13.04 4.59
N GLY A 53 -4.90 -13.42 5.84
CA GLY A 53 -3.82 -13.62 6.81
C GLY A 53 -3.23 -12.31 7.35
N THR A 54 -2.09 -12.43 8.02
CA THR A 54 -1.34 -11.29 8.56
C THR A 54 -0.50 -10.62 7.47
N PRO A 55 -0.22 -9.30 7.60
CA PRO A 55 0.69 -8.61 6.71
C PRO A 55 2.05 -9.31 6.63
N ARG A 56 2.61 -9.40 5.44
CA ARG A 56 3.90 -10.05 5.20
C ARG A 56 5.03 -9.10 5.53
N LEU A 57 5.97 -9.57 6.33
CA LEU A 57 7.17 -8.83 6.74
C LEU A 57 8.18 -8.71 5.58
N PRO A 58 9.16 -7.78 5.68
CA PRO A 58 10.24 -7.64 4.70
C PRO A 58 10.99 -8.95 4.47
N GLY A 59 11.33 -9.20 3.21
CA GLY A 59 12.05 -10.38 2.76
C GLY A 59 11.34 -11.16 1.66
N PRO A 60 11.84 -12.34 1.30
CA PRO A 60 11.20 -13.21 0.32
C PRO A 60 9.91 -13.81 0.88
N ASN A 61 8.85 -13.69 0.13
CA ASN A 61 7.52 -14.18 0.47
C ASN A 61 6.91 -14.95 -0.70
N PHE A 62 5.91 -15.78 -0.40
CA PHE A 62 5.19 -16.56 -1.39
C PHE A 62 3.74 -16.11 -1.50
N LYS A 63 3.23 -16.11 -2.73
CA LYS A 63 1.82 -15.87 -3.04
C LYS A 63 1.33 -16.88 -4.07
N THR A 64 0.03 -17.14 -4.09
CA THR A 64 -0.59 -17.95 -5.13
C THR A 64 -0.78 -17.07 -6.37
N PRO A 65 -0.08 -17.36 -7.48
CA PRO A 65 -0.25 -16.60 -8.72
C PRO A 65 -1.70 -16.68 -9.20
N LEU A 66 -2.14 -15.68 -9.97
CA LEU A 66 -3.48 -15.50 -10.53
C LEU A 66 -4.60 -15.19 -9.52
N VAL A 67 -4.50 -15.66 -8.27
CA VAL A 67 -5.56 -15.55 -7.25
C VAL A 67 -5.25 -14.48 -6.21
N GLN A 68 -3.96 -14.29 -5.91
CA GLN A 68 -3.49 -13.36 -4.89
C GLN A 68 -2.82 -12.12 -5.48
N ALA A 69 -3.24 -10.96 -5.01
CA ALA A 69 -2.58 -9.68 -5.24
C ALA A 69 -1.88 -9.19 -3.96
N THR A 70 -0.90 -8.32 -4.13
CA THR A 70 -0.12 -7.76 -3.01
C THR A 70 -0.11 -6.24 -3.11
N SER A 71 -0.38 -5.56 -1.99
CA SER A 71 -0.24 -4.10 -1.84
C SER A 71 0.83 -3.81 -0.79
N LEU A 72 1.76 -2.90 -1.09
CA LEU A 72 2.84 -2.53 -0.19
C LEU A 72 2.45 -1.26 0.57
N PHE A 73 2.74 -1.26 1.88
CA PHE A 73 2.54 -0.12 2.77
C PHE A 73 3.85 0.24 3.46
N ASP A 74 4.22 1.52 3.45
CA ASP A 74 5.40 2.03 4.15
C ASP A 74 5.09 2.15 5.65
N VAL A 75 5.91 1.48 6.48
CA VAL A 75 5.80 1.50 7.94
C VAL A 75 6.83 2.41 8.60
N ARG A 76 7.66 3.10 7.81
CA ARG A 76 8.62 4.06 8.32
C ARG A 76 7.92 5.31 8.83
N THR A 77 8.59 6.00 9.74
CA THR A 77 8.12 7.33 10.16
C THR A 77 8.18 8.31 9.00
N GLN A 78 7.02 8.84 8.65
CA GLN A 78 6.87 9.87 7.62
C GLN A 78 6.71 11.24 8.28
N VAL A 79 7.24 12.27 7.63
CA VAL A 79 7.16 13.66 8.08
C VAL A 79 6.55 14.49 6.96
N ARG A 80 5.43 15.15 7.24
CA ARG A 80 4.71 16.00 6.28
C ARG A 80 4.49 17.39 6.85
N PRO A 81 5.00 18.44 6.22
CA PRO A 81 4.60 19.82 6.51
C PRO A 81 3.22 20.09 5.89
N GLU A 82 2.31 20.63 6.67
CA GLU A 82 0.97 21.00 6.22
C GLU A 82 0.75 22.49 6.47
N GLN A 83 0.46 23.23 5.42
CA GLN A 83 0.13 24.65 5.50
C GLN A 83 -1.39 24.80 5.64
N PHE A 84 -1.80 25.62 6.59
CA PHE A 84 -3.21 25.88 6.83
C PHE A 84 -3.47 27.33 7.20
N SER A 85 -4.67 27.77 6.91
CA SER A 85 -5.20 29.06 7.32
C SER A 85 -6.35 28.86 8.27
N THR A 86 -6.38 29.61 9.35
CA THR A 86 -7.44 29.56 10.34
C THR A 86 -7.73 30.94 10.94
N LEU A 87 -8.88 31.05 11.60
CA LEU A 87 -9.29 32.23 12.37
C LEU A 87 -8.93 32.01 13.82
N THR A 88 -8.40 33.05 14.46
CA THR A 88 -8.25 33.12 15.92
C THR A 88 -9.57 33.52 16.59
N LYS A 89 -9.61 33.49 17.91
CA LYS A 89 -10.75 33.98 18.69
C LYS A 89 -11.12 35.43 18.36
N ASP A 90 -10.12 36.26 18.03
CA ASP A 90 -10.28 37.67 17.65
C ASP A 90 -10.64 37.89 16.17
N LEU A 91 -11.10 36.82 15.47
CA LEU A 91 -11.48 36.81 14.06
C LEU A 91 -10.33 37.25 13.10
N GLN A 92 -9.10 37.12 13.53
CA GLN A 92 -7.95 37.40 12.66
C GLN A 92 -7.53 36.16 11.91
N VAL A 93 -7.24 36.30 10.63
CA VAL A 93 -6.75 35.22 9.78
C VAL A 93 -5.25 35.04 10.02
N ILE A 94 -4.86 33.84 10.41
CA ILE A 94 -3.46 33.45 10.49
C ILE A 94 -3.15 32.34 9.49
N GLN A 95 -1.93 32.39 8.96
CA GLN A 95 -1.36 31.29 8.18
C GLN A 95 -0.27 30.62 8.99
N ALA A 96 -0.32 29.33 9.11
CA ALA A 96 0.65 28.56 9.87
C ALA A 96 1.03 27.27 9.14
N THR A 97 2.19 26.74 9.48
CA THR A 97 2.65 25.44 8.99
C THR A 97 2.82 24.50 10.18
N ALA A 98 2.11 23.37 10.13
CA ALA A 98 2.26 22.29 11.11
C ALA A 98 3.03 21.14 10.49
N THR A 99 4.02 20.61 11.20
CA THR A 99 4.74 19.41 10.76
C THR A 99 4.20 18.20 11.50
N VAL A 100 3.70 17.24 10.75
CA VAL A 100 3.16 15.98 11.28
C VAL A 100 4.13 14.85 11.08
N LYS A 101 4.39 14.11 12.14
CA LYS A 101 5.12 12.85 12.10
C LYS A 101 4.12 11.71 12.35
N TYR A 102 4.11 10.73 11.48
CA TYR A 102 3.26 9.55 11.64
C TYR A 102 3.96 8.30 11.12
N ALA A 103 3.58 7.15 11.64
CA ALA A 103 4.02 5.85 11.16
C ALA A 103 2.86 4.87 11.23
N MET A 104 2.82 3.93 10.30
CA MET A 104 1.84 2.85 10.31
C MET A 104 2.37 1.69 11.15
N LYS A 105 1.50 1.10 11.97
CA LYS A 105 1.79 -0.16 12.64
C LYS A 105 1.68 -1.31 11.64
N PRO A 106 2.72 -2.15 11.49
CA PRO A 106 2.71 -3.26 10.55
C PRO A 106 1.49 -4.18 10.67
N GLU A 107 1.06 -4.46 11.90
CA GLU A 107 -0.05 -5.36 12.20
C GLU A 107 -1.41 -4.82 11.70
N GLU A 108 -1.55 -3.50 11.65
CA GLU A 108 -2.81 -2.83 11.25
C GLU A 108 -2.93 -2.61 9.73
N ALA A 109 -1.89 -2.92 8.95
CA ALA A 109 -1.88 -2.68 7.51
C ALA A 109 -3.04 -3.38 6.78
N GLY A 110 -3.40 -4.60 7.18
CA GLY A 110 -4.55 -5.32 6.61
C GLY A 110 -5.86 -4.59 6.86
N ARG A 111 -6.08 -4.10 8.08
CA ARG A 111 -7.27 -3.33 8.44
C ARG A 111 -7.32 -1.99 7.72
N VAL A 112 -6.19 -1.31 7.59
CA VAL A 112 -6.09 -0.05 6.83
C VAL A 112 -6.47 -0.28 5.38
N TYR A 113 -5.98 -1.37 4.77
CA TYR A 113 -6.34 -1.75 3.41
C TYR A 113 -7.86 -1.93 3.23
N GLU A 114 -8.53 -2.60 4.15
CA GLU A 114 -9.96 -2.87 4.07
C GLU A 114 -10.85 -1.65 4.33
N THR A 115 -10.42 -0.76 5.23
CA THR A 115 -11.31 0.28 5.76
C THR A 115 -10.98 1.70 5.30
N ILE A 116 -9.74 1.96 4.90
CA ILE A 116 -9.26 3.33 4.65
C ILE A 116 -8.81 3.51 3.21
N ALA A 117 -7.81 2.75 2.78
CA ALA A 117 -7.18 2.93 1.49
C ALA A 117 -6.46 1.66 1.05
N THR A 118 -6.59 1.35 -0.22
CA THR A 118 -5.89 0.23 -0.86
C THR A 118 -4.44 0.54 -1.23
N ASP A 119 -4.04 1.81 -1.08
CA ASP A 119 -2.72 2.33 -1.42
C ASP A 119 -2.23 3.27 -0.30
N ASP A 120 -0.95 3.17 0.04
CA ASP A 120 -0.27 3.96 1.06
C ASP A 120 -0.41 5.47 0.83
N GLN A 121 -0.31 5.93 -0.42
CA GLN A 121 -0.40 7.35 -0.77
C GLN A 121 -1.75 8.00 -0.46
N GLN A 122 -2.80 7.20 -0.32
CA GLN A 122 -4.16 7.69 -0.05
C GLN A 122 -4.46 7.85 1.45
N ILE A 123 -3.64 7.28 2.32
CA ILE A 123 -3.86 7.32 3.77
C ILE A 123 -3.78 8.76 4.30
N TYR A 124 -2.72 9.47 3.92
CA TYR A 124 -2.52 10.85 4.37
C TYR A 124 -3.69 11.77 4.00
N PRO A 125 -4.06 11.93 2.70
CA PRO A 125 -5.12 12.86 2.31
C PRO A 125 -6.52 12.43 2.76
N ARG A 126 -6.76 11.16 2.98
CA ARG A 126 -8.10 10.66 3.37
C ARG A 126 -8.38 10.74 4.86
N VAL A 127 -7.37 10.52 5.70
CA VAL A 127 -7.57 10.39 7.15
C VAL A 127 -6.75 11.39 7.95
N ILE A 128 -5.43 11.46 7.68
CA ILE A 128 -4.53 12.24 8.53
C ILE A 128 -4.74 13.73 8.31
N GLN A 129 -4.70 14.19 7.07
CA GLN A 129 -4.84 15.61 6.73
C GLN A 129 -6.14 16.24 7.23
N PRO A 130 -7.34 15.68 6.96
CA PRO A 130 -8.59 16.30 7.43
C PRO A 130 -8.73 16.27 8.95
N SER A 131 -8.26 15.20 9.60
CA SER A 131 -8.28 15.10 11.07
C SER A 131 -7.36 16.11 11.72
N LEU A 132 -6.16 16.28 11.17
CA LEU A 132 -5.20 17.28 11.59
C LEU A 132 -5.74 18.69 11.44
N LEU A 133 -6.24 19.04 10.26
CA LEU A 133 -6.77 20.38 9.99
C LEU A 133 -7.97 20.71 10.90
N LYS A 134 -8.83 19.74 11.16
CA LYS A 134 -9.95 19.90 12.11
C LYS A 134 -9.44 20.18 13.53
N ALA A 135 -8.47 19.40 14.00
CA ALA A 135 -7.89 19.57 15.33
C ALA A 135 -7.19 20.92 15.46
N LEU A 136 -6.35 21.29 14.50
CA LEU A 136 -5.64 22.57 14.49
C LEU A 136 -6.63 23.75 14.50
N LYS A 137 -7.62 23.76 13.61
CA LYS A 137 -8.63 24.82 13.58
C LYS A 137 -9.40 24.92 14.89
N SER A 138 -9.75 23.81 15.51
CA SER A 138 -10.44 23.78 16.81
C SER A 138 -9.58 24.38 17.93
N VAL A 139 -8.29 24.07 17.95
CA VAL A 139 -7.38 24.63 18.97
C VAL A 139 -7.18 26.13 18.74
N PHE A 140 -6.80 26.54 17.52
CA PHE A 140 -6.51 27.95 17.23
C PHE A 140 -7.71 28.89 17.44
N SER A 141 -8.95 28.39 17.21
CA SER A 141 -10.16 29.19 17.45
C SER A 141 -10.42 29.52 18.93
N GLN A 142 -9.73 28.87 19.86
CA GLN A 142 -9.87 29.09 21.29
C GLN A 142 -8.88 30.11 21.86
N TYR A 143 -7.81 30.45 21.11
CA TYR A 143 -6.75 31.33 21.53
C TYR A 143 -6.79 32.69 20.83
N GLU A 144 -6.43 33.74 21.55
CA GLU A 144 -6.19 35.07 20.99
C GLU A 144 -4.85 35.15 20.29
N LEU A 145 -4.71 35.95 19.25
CA LEU A 145 -3.50 36.06 18.45
C LEU A 145 -2.28 36.45 19.33
N ILE A 146 -2.46 37.34 20.29
CA ILE A 146 -1.41 37.81 21.18
C ILE A 146 -0.85 36.69 22.04
N THR A 147 -1.70 35.78 22.52
CA THR A 147 -1.31 34.62 23.30
C THR A 147 -0.47 33.66 22.45
N ILE A 148 -0.89 33.39 21.22
CA ILE A 148 -0.16 32.53 20.29
C ILE A 148 1.21 33.11 19.93
N ALA A 149 1.30 34.42 19.75
CA ALA A 149 2.54 35.11 19.40
C ALA A 149 3.53 35.22 20.57
N THR A 150 3.01 35.31 21.82
CA THR A 150 3.84 35.54 23.03
C THR A 150 4.36 34.23 23.64
N ASP A 151 3.59 33.14 23.50
CA ASP A 151 3.96 31.84 24.11
C ASP A 151 4.93 31.03 23.25
N ARG A 152 6.03 31.66 22.83
CA ARG A 152 7.14 30.98 22.13
C ARG A 152 7.99 30.10 23.03
N LYS A 153 7.69 30.00 24.33
CA LYS A 153 8.54 29.34 25.35
C LYS A 153 8.20 27.89 25.63
N SER A 154 7.15 27.31 25.13
CA SER A 154 6.67 25.99 25.59
C SER A 154 6.78 24.85 24.59
N VAL A 155 7.61 24.97 23.55
CA VAL A 155 7.86 23.84 22.63
C VAL A 155 9.38 23.65 22.46
N VAL A 156 9.96 23.00 23.46
CA VAL A 156 11.27 22.32 23.35
C VAL A 156 11.04 20.84 23.61
#